data_00b168ff8154f5a93aea7d888f05acbe
#
_entry.id   00b168ff8154f5a93aea7d888f05acbe
#
_cell.length_a   1.000
_cell.length_b   1.000
_cell.length_c   1.000
_cell.angle_alpha   90.00
_cell.angle_beta   90.00
_cell.angle_gamma   90.00
#
_symmetry.space_group_name_H-M   'P 1'
#
loop_
_entity.id
_entity.type
_entity.pdbx_description
1 polymer ?
#
loop_
_entity_poly.entity_id
_entity_poly.type
_entity_poly.pdbx_seq_one_letter_code
_entity_poly.pdbx_strand_id
1 'polypeptide(L)'
;MRMVASAKLHHTQGMTEAFLRYKNELQLIVDSLQLTVDSSMRTDDQQGASQLSTLNAPLSTLLIPISSNSGLCGAFNSNMGKATLSRIQELEQMGKQVHLLPIGKKIAHELRKTKRELNTDFVQLLDKIGKNNDITGVSALVAYAIELYQHKEIDEVEFIYHHFKSMGSQVIQVDSLQLTVNSSMRADDQQQDDSQLSTLNSQLSTYLTEPSPEELLTSLFPRLLNAKVYGILLDSLTSEHAARMLAMQTADDNANDLLKELTLLYNKTRQQSITNELIDIMSGKIGEH
;
A
#
# COMPACT_ATOMS: atom_id res chain seq x y z
N MET A 1 -6.26 2.06 -22.69
CA MET A 1 -5.63 2.06 -21.37
C MET A 1 -6.63 2.21 -20.23
N ARG A 2 -7.58 3.20 -20.27
CA ARG A 2 -8.62 3.39 -19.25
C ARG A 2 -9.43 2.13 -18.98
N MET A 3 -9.97 1.45 -20.01
CA MET A 3 -10.74 0.21 -19.86
C MET A 3 -9.96 -0.92 -19.17
N VAL A 4 -8.67 -1.06 -19.50
CA VAL A 4 -7.81 -2.09 -18.88
C VAL A 4 -7.55 -1.77 -17.41
N ALA A 5 -7.33 -0.50 -17.07
CA ALA A 5 -7.16 -0.07 -15.68
C ALA A 5 -8.45 -0.26 -14.87
N SER A 6 -9.62 0.07 -15.46
CA SER A 6 -10.93 -0.15 -14.84
C SER A 6 -11.21 -1.64 -14.58
N ALA A 7 -10.98 -2.51 -15.56
CA ALA A 7 -11.16 -3.95 -15.38
C ALA A 7 -10.27 -4.53 -14.27
N LYS A 8 -9.00 -4.10 -14.21
CA LYS A 8 -8.08 -4.49 -13.15
C LYS A 8 -8.51 -3.95 -11.78
N LEU A 9 -8.99 -2.71 -11.72
CA LEU A 9 -9.50 -2.12 -10.49
C LEU A 9 -10.66 -2.95 -9.92
N HIS A 10 -11.67 -3.26 -10.74
CA HIS A 10 -12.80 -4.07 -10.29
C HIS A 10 -12.37 -5.47 -9.82
N HIS A 11 -11.44 -6.09 -10.52
CA HIS A 11 -10.90 -7.38 -10.11
C HIS A 11 -10.20 -7.31 -8.76
N THR A 12 -9.31 -6.31 -8.55
CA THR A 12 -8.59 -6.16 -7.28
C THR A 12 -9.51 -5.73 -6.14
N GLN A 13 -10.52 -4.90 -6.38
CA GLN A 13 -11.53 -4.55 -5.36
C GLN A 13 -12.29 -5.78 -4.86
N GLY A 14 -12.78 -6.62 -5.77
CA GLY A 14 -13.48 -7.85 -5.39
C GLY A 14 -12.59 -8.80 -4.57
N MET A 15 -11.31 -8.90 -4.92
CA MET A 15 -10.32 -9.67 -4.13
C MET A 15 -10.09 -9.04 -2.75
N THR A 16 -9.95 -7.72 -2.67
CA THR A 16 -9.70 -6.99 -1.42
C THR A 16 -10.87 -7.17 -0.45
N GLU A 17 -12.12 -7.03 -0.91
CA GLU A 17 -13.30 -7.21 -0.05
C GLU A 17 -13.42 -8.62 0.51
N ALA A 18 -13.22 -9.64 -0.33
CA ALA A 18 -13.25 -11.04 0.11
C ALA A 18 -12.13 -11.33 1.11
N PHE A 19 -10.94 -10.78 0.87
CA PHE A 19 -9.77 -11.01 1.70
C PHE A 19 -9.83 -10.25 3.02
N LEU A 20 -10.40 -9.05 3.07
CA LEU A 20 -10.59 -8.27 4.30
C LEU A 20 -11.45 -9.03 5.32
N ARG A 21 -12.48 -9.72 4.88
CA ARG A 21 -13.29 -10.59 5.76
C ARG A 21 -12.44 -11.67 6.41
N TYR A 22 -11.66 -12.40 5.60
CA TYR A 22 -10.74 -13.44 6.09
C TYR A 22 -9.71 -12.88 7.08
N LYS A 23 -9.08 -11.74 6.74
CA LYS A 23 -8.09 -11.08 7.61
C LYS A 23 -8.71 -10.69 8.96
N ASN A 24 -9.90 -10.09 8.94
CA ASN A 24 -10.57 -9.64 10.15
C ASN A 24 -10.97 -10.82 11.06
N GLU A 25 -11.52 -11.89 10.50
CA GLU A 25 -11.85 -13.10 11.28
C GLU A 25 -10.58 -13.74 11.87
N LEU A 26 -9.51 -13.84 11.10
CA LEU A 26 -8.23 -14.37 11.58
C LEU A 26 -7.64 -13.48 12.70
N GLN A 27 -7.71 -12.15 12.56
CA GLN A 27 -7.28 -11.21 13.59
C GLN A 27 -8.06 -11.41 14.88
N LEU A 28 -9.39 -11.52 14.82
CA LEU A 28 -10.25 -11.75 15.96
C LEU A 28 -9.90 -13.04 16.71
N ILE A 29 -9.63 -14.13 15.97
CA ILE A 29 -9.22 -15.40 16.57
C ILE A 29 -7.87 -15.26 17.28
N VAL A 30 -6.89 -14.62 16.66
CA VAL A 30 -5.57 -14.43 17.27
C VAL A 30 -5.66 -13.54 18.50
N ASP A 31 -6.41 -12.42 18.44
CA ASP A 31 -6.58 -11.51 19.57
C ASP A 31 -7.25 -12.21 20.77
N SER A 32 -8.24 -13.05 20.50
CA SER A 32 -8.90 -13.83 21.55
C SER A 32 -7.99 -14.89 22.20
N LEU A 33 -7.14 -15.55 21.39
CA LEU A 33 -6.17 -16.51 21.89
C LEU A 33 -5.09 -15.80 22.73
N GLN A 34 -4.65 -14.62 22.36
CA GLN A 34 -3.71 -13.80 23.14
C GLN A 34 -4.29 -13.44 24.51
N LEU A 35 -5.56 -13.00 24.54
CA LEU A 35 -6.24 -12.69 25.81
C LEU A 35 -6.37 -13.92 26.73
N THR A 36 -6.61 -15.11 26.16
CA THR A 36 -6.67 -16.35 26.96
C THR A 36 -5.31 -16.75 27.51
N VAL A 37 -4.24 -16.63 26.73
CA VAL A 37 -2.86 -16.90 27.18
C VAL A 37 -2.44 -15.90 28.25
N ASP A 38 -2.66 -14.60 28.04
CA ASP A 38 -2.35 -13.54 29.01
C ASP A 38 -3.14 -13.70 30.33
N SER A 39 -4.38 -14.15 30.28
CA SER A 39 -5.18 -14.39 31.47
C SER A 39 -4.70 -15.62 32.25
N SER A 40 -4.24 -16.67 31.60
CA SER A 40 -3.65 -17.86 32.23
C SER A 40 -2.33 -17.56 32.94
N MET A 41 -1.48 -16.68 32.35
CA MET A 41 -0.21 -16.28 32.96
C MET A 41 -0.39 -15.35 34.18
N ARG A 42 -1.48 -14.58 34.27
CA ARG A 42 -1.74 -13.67 35.39
C ARG A 42 -2.17 -14.37 36.69
N THR A 43 -2.52 -15.63 36.62
CA THR A 43 -2.91 -16.40 37.85
C THR A 43 -1.71 -16.93 38.63
N ASP A 44 -0.50 -16.97 38.07
CA ASP A 44 0.65 -17.59 38.74
C ASP A 44 1.76 -16.65 39.20
N ASP A 45 1.87 -15.37 38.73
CA ASP A 45 2.95 -14.45 39.17
C ASP A 45 2.47 -12.99 39.27
N GLN A 46 1.96 -12.60 40.43
CA GLN A 46 1.90 -11.20 40.87
C GLN A 46 3.24 -10.81 41.51
N GLN A 47 4.27 -10.52 40.77
CA GLN A 47 5.33 -9.60 41.18
C GLN A 47 6.46 -9.59 40.13
N GLY A 48 6.58 -8.52 39.34
CA GLY A 48 7.88 -8.24 38.75
C GLY A 48 7.99 -7.80 37.29
N ALA A 49 6.90 -7.52 36.56
CA ALA A 49 7.01 -7.22 35.12
C ALA A 49 6.57 -5.79 34.69
N SER A 50 6.58 -4.80 35.59
CA SER A 50 6.09 -3.44 35.25
C SER A 50 7.16 -2.38 34.93
N GLN A 51 8.43 -2.71 34.78
CA GLN A 51 9.47 -1.67 34.63
C GLN A 51 10.50 -1.86 33.50
N LEU A 52 10.28 -2.77 32.54
CA LEU A 52 11.25 -2.94 31.44
C LEU A 52 10.82 -2.42 30.07
N SER A 53 9.64 -1.82 29.94
CA SER A 53 9.14 -1.38 28.63
C SER A 53 9.54 0.04 28.19
N THR A 54 10.34 0.77 28.98
CA THR A 54 10.68 2.17 28.69
C THR A 54 12.13 2.42 28.24
N LEU A 55 12.94 1.39 28.05
CA LEU A 55 14.38 1.57 27.78
C LEU A 55 14.91 1.13 26.41
N ASN A 56 14.10 0.53 25.54
CA ASN A 56 14.55 0.15 24.20
C ASN A 56 13.63 0.74 23.13
N ALA A 57 13.84 2.03 22.80
CA ALA A 57 13.36 2.50 21.50
C ALA A 57 14.04 1.66 20.41
N PRO A 58 13.32 1.19 19.38
CA PRO A 58 13.91 0.39 18.32
C PRO A 58 15.05 1.15 17.66
N LEU A 59 16.22 0.50 17.57
CA LEU A 59 17.44 1.10 17.02
C LEU A 59 17.51 0.96 15.51
N SER A 60 16.82 -0.04 14.94
CA SER A 60 16.84 -0.31 13.51
C SER A 60 15.44 -0.64 12.96
N THR A 61 15.10 -0.02 11.83
CA THR A 61 13.77 -0.17 11.19
C THR A 61 13.92 -0.65 9.75
N LEU A 62 13.20 -1.71 9.40
CA LEU A 62 13.04 -2.14 8.01
C LEU A 62 11.88 -1.36 7.38
N LEU A 63 12.20 -0.44 6.48
CA LEU A 63 11.21 0.37 5.77
C LEU A 63 10.89 -0.23 4.40
N ILE A 64 9.62 -0.55 4.19
CA ILE A 64 9.10 -1.21 2.98
C ILE A 64 8.16 -0.28 2.24
N PRO A 65 8.66 0.62 1.39
CA PRO A 65 7.82 1.47 0.56
C PRO A 65 7.28 0.71 -0.65
N ILE A 66 5.98 0.86 -0.92
CA ILE A 66 5.26 0.16 -1.98
C ILE A 66 4.85 1.15 -3.09
N SER A 67 5.31 0.91 -4.31
CA SER A 67 4.93 1.70 -5.48
C SER A 67 4.62 0.85 -6.70
N SER A 68 4.20 1.50 -7.79
CA SER A 68 3.90 0.78 -9.02
C SER A 68 5.16 0.32 -9.78
N ASN A 69 4.99 -0.71 -10.60
CA ASN A 69 6.01 -1.16 -11.57
C ASN A 69 5.97 -0.36 -12.88
N SER A 70 4.84 0.27 -13.21
CA SER A 70 4.63 1.02 -14.44
C SER A 70 4.28 2.48 -14.16
N GLY A 71 4.43 3.36 -15.16
CA GLY A 71 4.03 4.76 -15.08
C GLY A 71 2.54 4.99 -15.38
N LEU A 72 2.22 6.25 -15.71
CA LEU A 72 0.88 6.69 -16.12
C LEU A 72 -0.18 6.58 -15.02
N CYS A 73 0.22 6.69 -13.77
CA CYS A 73 -0.64 6.70 -12.59
C CYS A 73 -0.65 8.08 -11.88
N GLY A 74 -0.53 9.16 -12.66
CA GLY A 74 -0.52 10.51 -12.12
C GLY A 74 0.60 10.74 -11.10
N ALA A 75 0.27 11.36 -9.99
CA ALA A 75 1.22 11.69 -8.91
C ALA A 75 1.51 10.52 -7.94
N PHE A 76 0.91 9.34 -8.13
CA PHE A 76 1.02 8.19 -7.24
C PHE A 76 2.47 7.87 -6.84
N ASN A 77 3.35 7.67 -7.83
CA ASN A 77 4.74 7.31 -7.56
C ASN A 77 5.57 8.46 -6.99
N SER A 78 5.34 9.69 -7.44
CA SER A 78 6.08 10.87 -6.95
C SER A 78 5.70 11.20 -5.50
N ASN A 79 4.43 11.03 -5.13
CA ASN A 79 3.97 11.20 -3.76
C ASN A 79 4.58 10.13 -2.84
N MET A 80 4.62 8.87 -3.30
CA MET A 80 5.27 7.78 -2.57
C MET A 80 6.76 8.08 -2.34
N GLY A 81 7.48 8.53 -3.36
CA GLY A 81 8.89 8.89 -3.23
C GLY A 81 9.13 9.98 -2.20
N LYS A 82 8.32 11.05 -2.22
CA LYS A 82 8.40 12.14 -1.23
C LYS A 82 8.11 11.65 0.19
N ALA A 83 7.03 10.89 0.37
CA ALA A 83 6.65 10.35 1.68
C ALA A 83 7.72 9.41 2.25
N THR A 84 8.29 8.55 1.40
CA THR A 84 9.39 7.65 1.81
C THR A 84 10.61 8.44 2.26
N LEU A 85 11.01 9.46 1.51
CA LEU A 85 12.17 10.30 1.87
C LEU A 85 11.92 11.07 3.17
N SER A 86 10.72 11.62 3.36
CA SER A 86 10.33 12.28 4.61
C SER A 86 10.42 11.31 5.79
N ARG A 87 9.86 10.10 5.64
CA ARG A 87 9.89 9.09 6.71
C ARG A 87 11.31 8.64 7.05
N ILE A 88 12.17 8.48 6.05
CA ILE A 88 13.59 8.16 6.28
C ILE A 88 14.25 9.26 7.12
N GLN A 89 14.02 10.54 6.79
CA GLN A 89 14.58 11.67 7.56
C GLN A 89 14.05 11.70 8.99
N GLU A 90 12.77 11.42 9.21
CA GLU A 90 12.20 11.32 10.56
C GLU A 90 12.87 10.22 11.39
N LEU A 91 13.01 9.01 10.81
CA LEU A 91 13.64 7.88 11.50
C LEU A 91 15.12 8.15 11.81
N GLU A 92 15.86 8.78 10.90
CA GLU A 92 17.25 9.17 11.12
C GLU A 92 17.41 10.26 12.19
N GLN A 93 16.47 11.23 12.24
CA GLN A 93 16.43 12.23 13.32
C GLN A 93 16.17 11.61 14.69
N MET A 94 15.42 10.49 14.74
CA MET A 94 15.23 9.69 15.95
C MET A 94 16.43 8.81 16.30
N GLY A 95 17.49 8.82 15.49
CA GLY A 95 18.70 8.00 15.68
C GLY A 95 18.54 6.54 15.28
N LYS A 96 17.48 6.17 14.54
CA LYS A 96 17.25 4.80 14.05
C LYS A 96 18.04 4.53 12.77
N GLN A 97 18.58 3.33 12.64
CA GLN A 97 19.12 2.84 11.37
C GLN A 97 17.99 2.38 10.47
N VAL A 98 18.04 2.74 9.19
CA VAL A 98 16.97 2.43 8.23
C VAL A 98 17.48 1.46 7.17
N HIS A 99 16.92 0.24 7.15
CA HIS A 99 17.09 -0.73 6.09
C HIS A 99 15.97 -0.56 5.07
N LEU A 100 16.30 -0.50 3.77
CA LEU A 100 15.34 -0.19 2.71
C LEU A 100 15.06 -1.42 1.86
N LEU A 101 13.79 -1.82 1.79
CA LEU A 101 13.30 -2.91 0.95
C LEU A 101 12.15 -2.43 0.06
N PRO A 102 12.43 -1.77 -1.08
CA PRO A 102 11.40 -1.24 -1.95
C PRO A 102 10.63 -2.33 -2.71
N ILE A 103 9.31 -2.24 -2.72
CA ILE A 103 8.43 -3.05 -3.55
C ILE A 103 7.90 -2.15 -4.70
N GLY A 104 8.25 -2.51 -5.94
CA GLY A 104 7.92 -1.74 -7.14
C GLY A 104 9.12 -1.03 -7.79
N LYS A 105 9.16 -1.10 -9.12
CA LYS A 105 10.30 -0.58 -9.91
C LYS A 105 10.48 0.92 -9.79
N LYS A 106 9.37 1.68 -9.64
CA LYS A 106 9.43 3.14 -9.62
C LYS A 106 10.08 3.67 -8.36
N ILE A 107 9.71 3.15 -7.18
CA ILE A 107 10.33 3.55 -5.92
C ILE A 107 11.78 3.06 -5.82
N ALA A 108 12.06 1.85 -6.28
CA ALA A 108 13.42 1.33 -6.31
C ALA A 108 14.35 2.22 -7.17
N HIS A 109 13.85 2.72 -8.32
CA HIS A 109 14.60 3.66 -9.16
C HIS A 109 14.81 5.02 -8.47
N GLU A 110 13.79 5.53 -7.78
CA GLU A 110 13.87 6.80 -7.03
C GLU A 110 14.89 6.70 -5.89
N LEU A 111 14.83 5.64 -5.10
CA LEU A 111 15.72 5.43 -3.95
C LEU A 111 17.18 5.16 -4.36
N ARG A 112 17.43 4.56 -5.53
CA ARG A 112 18.80 4.42 -6.06
C ARG A 112 19.52 5.75 -6.22
N LYS A 113 18.80 6.84 -6.48
CA LYS A 113 19.40 8.18 -6.58
C LYS A 113 19.97 8.67 -5.25
N THR A 114 19.50 8.16 -4.14
CA THR A 114 19.96 8.53 -2.78
C THR A 114 21.26 7.84 -2.37
N LYS A 115 21.82 6.94 -3.21
CA LYS A 115 23.04 6.15 -2.96
C LYS A 115 23.01 5.31 -1.66
N ARG A 116 21.82 4.93 -1.21
CA ARG A 116 21.64 4.07 -0.03
C ARG A 116 21.64 2.61 -0.45
N GLU A 117 21.99 1.74 0.48
CA GLU A 117 21.87 0.30 0.27
C GLU A 117 20.39 -0.09 0.18
N LEU A 118 20.06 -0.84 -0.87
CA LEU A 118 18.70 -1.28 -1.17
C LEU A 118 18.69 -2.78 -1.37
N ASN A 119 17.84 -3.48 -0.63
CA ASN A 119 17.50 -4.85 -1.01
C ASN A 119 16.46 -4.82 -2.13
N THR A 120 16.76 -5.42 -3.27
CA THR A 120 15.92 -5.38 -4.48
C THR A 120 15.22 -6.70 -4.80
N ASP A 121 15.28 -7.70 -3.92
CA ASP A 121 14.80 -9.06 -4.18
C ASP A 121 13.28 -9.10 -4.40
N PHE A 122 12.53 -8.22 -3.72
CA PHE A 122 11.07 -8.19 -3.74
C PHE A 122 10.47 -7.11 -4.66
N VAL A 123 11.29 -6.42 -5.47
CA VAL A 123 10.82 -5.32 -6.34
C VAL A 123 9.67 -5.73 -7.28
N GLN A 124 9.64 -6.98 -7.74
CA GLN A 124 8.63 -7.47 -8.69
C GLN A 124 7.45 -8.19 -8.01
N LEU A 125 7.36 -8.16 -6.68
CA LEU A 125 6.33 -8.89 -5.92
C LEU A 125 4.90 -8.52 -6.35
N LEU A 126 4.62 -7.23 -6.57
CA LEU A 126 3.30 -6.75 -7.01
C LEU A 126 2.86 -7.31 -8.36
N ASP A 127 3.79 -7.52 -9.30
CA ASP A 127 3.46 -8.11 -10.60
C ASP A 127 3.02 -9.58 -10.48
N LYS A 128 3.60 -10.32 -9.53
CA LYS A 128 3.25 -11.71 -9.26
C LYS A 128 1.88 -11.81 -8.61
N ILE A 129 1.58 -10.95 -7.63
CA ILE A 129 0.27 -10.88 -6.98
C ILE A 129 -0.81 -10.48 -7.99
N GLY A 130 -0.58 -9.43 -8.78
CA GLY A 130 -1.56 -8.92 -9.74
C GLY A 130 -1.87 -9.85 -10.91
N LYS A 131 -1.01 -10.85 -11.19
CA LYS A 131 -1.21 -11.82 -12.29
C LYS A 131 -1.71 -13.18 -11.83
N ASN A 132 -1.14 -13.71 -10.76
CA ASN A 132 -1.30 -15.12 -10.37
C ASN A 132 -1.87 -15.30 -8.97
N ASN A 133 -2.22 -14.23 -8.24
CA ASN A 133 -2.57 -14.28 -6.81
C ASN A 133 -1.50 -15.02 -5.98
N ASP A 134 -0.23 -14.80 -6.30
CA ASP A 134 0.88 -15.54 -5.74
C ASP A 134 1.14 -15.12 -4.29
N ILE A 135 0.66 -15.94 -3.37
CA ILE A 135 0.87 -15.75 -1.93
C ILE A 135 2.28 -16.19 -1.52
N THR A 136 2.96 -17.03 -2.31
CA THR A 136 4.28 -17.58 -1.94
C THR A 136 5.34 -16.49 -1.83
N GLY A 137 5.28 -15.47 -2.70
CA GLY A 137 6.17 -14.33 -2.63
C GLY A 137 5.95 -13.47 -1.37
N VAL A 138 4.73 -13.40 -0.86
CA VAL A 138 4.41 -12.71 0.40
C VAL A 138 4.97 -13.49 1.58
N SER A 139 4.79 -14.81 1.58
CA SER A 139 5.35 -15.67 2.63
C SER A 139 6.88 -15.59 2.68
N ALA A 140 7.54 -15.47 1.53
CA ALA A 140 8.99 -15.27 1.46
C ALA A 140 9.40 -13.90 2.04
N LEU A 141 8.64 -12.83 1.77
CA LEU A 141 8.90 -11.51 2.34
C LEU A 141 8.75 -11.51 3.87
N VAL A 142 7.67 -12.11 4.37
CA VAL A 142 7.42 -12.21 5.82
C VAL A 142 8.48 -13.07 6.50
N ALA A 143 8.86 -14.20 5.90
CA ALA A 143 9.94 -15.07 6.41
C ALA A 143 11.27 -14.30 6.49
N TYR A 144 11.62 -13.55 5.45
CA TYR A 144 12.81 -12.68 5.44
C TYR A 144 12.79 -11.63 6.57
N ALA A 145 11.64 -10.97 6.78
CA ALA A 145 11.51 -9.99 7.86
C ALA A 145 11.64 -10.63 9.25
N ILE A 146 11.07 -11.83 9.45
CA ILE A 146 11.21 -12.59 10.70
C ILE A 146 12.67 -13.02 10.92
N GLU A 147 13.37 -13.44 9.88
CA GLU A 147 14.78 -13.84 9.96
C GLU A 147 15.67 -12.67 10.41
N LEU A 148 15.52 -11.49 9.79
CA LEU A 148 16.23 -10.28 10.19
C LEU A 148 15.94 -9.89 11.64
N TYR A 149 14.68 -10.03 12.07
CA TYR A 149 14.28 -9.76 13.44
C TYR A 149 14.93 -10.74 14.43
N GLN A 150 14.97 -12.03 14.11
CA GLN A 150 15.62 -13.07 14.94
C GLN A 150 17.12 -12.84 15.07
N HIS A 151 17.76 -12.38 13.99
CA HIS A 151 19.18 -12.02 14.00
C HIS A 151 19.48 -10.66 14.69
N LYS A 152 18.44 -9.97 15.17
CA LYS A 152 18.54 -8.63 15.80
C LYS A 152 19.15 -7.57 14.86
N GLU A 153 18.98 -7.74 13.57
CA GLU A 153 19.37 -6.75 12.57
C GLU A 153 18.33 -5.64 12.44
N ILE A 154 17.07 -5.96 12.75
CA ILE A 154 15.95 -5.02 12.78
C ILE A 154 15.13 -5.21 14.06
N ASP A 155 14.55 -4.12 14.55
CA ASP A 155 13.63 -4.10 15.70
C ASP A 155 12.18 -3.89 15.27
N GLU A 156 11.97 -3.19 14.16
CA GLU A 156 10.65 -2.81 13.68
C GLU A 156 10.55 -2.92 12.15
N VAL A 157 9.36 -3.24 11.64
CA VAL A 157 9.06 -3.24 10.20
C VAL A 157 7.95 -2.25 9.91
N GLU A 158 8.20 -1.29 9.04
CA GLU A 158 7.21 -0.30 8.61
C GLU A 158 6.91 -0.44 7.11
N PHE A 159 5.61 -0.45 6.78
CA PHE A 159 5.12 -0.40 5.40
C PHE A 159 4.65 1.01 5.08
N ILE A 160 5.10 1.57 3.97
CA ILE A 160 4.53 2.81 3.40
C ILE A 160 3.79 2.46 2.13
N TYR A 161 2.49 2.73 2.10
CA TYR A 161 1.65 2.38 0.96
C TYR A 161 0.50 3.36 0.77
N HIS A 162 -0.18 3.27 -0.38
CA HIS A 162 -1.39 4.04 -0.63
C HIS A 162 -2.62 3.24 -0.22
N HIS A 163 -3.35 3.75 0.76
CA HIS A 163 -4.65 3.24 1.16
C HIS A 163 -5.73 3.76 0.23
N PHE A 164 -6.57 2.86 -0.26
CA PHE A 164 -7.69 3.17 -1.14
C PHE A 164 -8.90 3.66 -0.35
N LYS A 165 -9.21 4.96 -0.41
CA LYS A 165 -10.47 5.50 0.13
C LYS A 165 -11.56 5.58 -0.92
N SER A 166 -11.23 6.06 -2.11
CA SER A 166 -12.15 6.20 -3.23
C SER A 166 -11.38 6.28 -4.55
N MET A 167 -12.08 6.22 -5.68
CA MET A 167 -11.47 6.35 -7.01
C MET A 167 -10.64 7.65 -7.15
N GLY A 168 -11.08 8.75 -6.56
CA GLY A 168 -10.41 10.06 -6.62
C GLY A 168 -9.45 10.34 -5.46
N SER A 169 -9.43 9.50 -4.42
CA SER A 169 -8.66 9.78 -3.20
C SER A 169 -7.91 8.55 -2.72
N GLN A 170 -6.59 8.60 -2.81
CA GLN A 170 -5.67 7.65 -2.23
C GLN A 170 -4.83 8.39 -1.17
N VAL A 171 -4.73 7.83 0.02
CA VAL A 171 -4.00 8.41 1.15
C VAL A 171 -2.78 7.56 1.44
N ILE A 172 -1.63 8.21 1.62
CA ILE A 172 -0.41 7.49 2.04
C ILE A 172 -0.56 7.17 3.52
N GLN A 173 -0.32 5.91 3.84
CA GLN A 173 -0.40 5.36 5.19
C GLN A 173 0.92 4.69 5.53
N VAL A 174 1.31 4.77 6.81
CA VAL A 174 2.48 4.09 7.37
C VAL A 174 1.97 3.14 8.44
N ASP A 175 2.12 1.85 8.20
CA ASP A 175 1.70 0.81 9.14
C ASP A 175 2.94 0.07 9.66
N SER A 176 3.04 -0.08 10.99
CA SER A 176 4.07 -0.91 11.60
C SER A 176 3.59 -2.35 11.75
N LEU A 177 4.46 -3.30 11.42
CA LEU A 177 4.21 -4.72 11.59
C LEU A 177 4.95 -5.23 12.82
N GLN A 178 4.19 -5.64 13.85
CA GLN A 178 4.77 -6.28 15.02
C GLN A 178 5.09 -7.74 14.70
N LEU A 179 6.34 -8.13 14.88
CA LEU A 179 6.85 -9.47 14.57
C LEU A 179 6.81 -10.43 15.76
N THR A 180 6.42 -9.95 16.93
CA THR A 180 6.31 -10.74 18.15
C THR A 180 4.91 -10.78 18.71
N VAL A 181 4.58 -11.90 19.32
CA VAL A 181 3.37 -12.09 20.13
C VAL A 181 3.64 -11.48 21.51
N ASN A 182 3.62 -10.16 21.61
CA ASN A 182 3.76 -9.50 22.91
C ASN A 182 2.42 -8.90 23.36
N SER A 183 2.13 -9.01 24.64
CA SER A 183 0.95 -8.48 25.32
C SER A 183 0.72 -6.96 25.24
N SER A 184 1.56 -6.25 24.48
CA SER A 184 1.55 -4.78 24.35
C SER A 184 0.82 -4.24 23.12
N MET A 185 0.03 -5.05 22.39
CA MET A 185 -0.80 -4.57 21.26
C MET A 185 -1.91 -3.59 21.63
N ARG A 186 -1.80 -2.88 22.76
CA ARG A 186 -2.87 -2.03 23.31
C ARG A 186 -2.80 -0.55 22.93
N ALA A 187 -1.85 -0.10 22.12
CA ALA A 187 -1.60 1.35 22.09
C ALA A 187 -2.11 2.11 20.86
N ASP A 188 -2.14 1.55 19.63
CA ASP A 188 -2.32 2.40 18.45
C ASP A 188 -3.59 2.21 17.60
N ASP A 189 -4.42 1.18 17.85
CA ASP A 189 -5.67 0.98 17.10
C ASP A 189 -6.95 1.21 17.96
N GLN A 190 -6.84 1.89 19.12
CA GLN A 190 -7.99 2.12 20.03
C GLN A 190 -8.82 3.34 19.62
N GLN A 191 -9.60 3.19 18.57
CA GLN A 191 -10.94 3.79 18.47
C GLN A 191 -12.00 2.77 18.01
N GLN A 192 -11.87 1.50 18.41
CA GLN A 192 -12.96 0.54 18.29
C GLN A 192 -13.49 0.21 19.68
N ASP A 193 -14.79 0.51 19.84
CA ASP A 193 -15.64 0.35 21.02
C ASP A 193 -15.26 -0.85 21.91
N ASP A 194 -14.91 -0.58 23.18
CA ASP A 194 -14.76 -1.57 24.26
C ASP A 194 -16.00 -2.49 24.45
N SER A 195 -17.15 -2.05 23.95
CA SER A 195 -18.40 -2.83 23.96
C SER A 195 -18.39 -4.00 22.96
N GLN A 196 -17.62 -3.92 21.87
CA GLN A 196 -17.50 -5.03 20.91
C GLN A 196 -16.52 -6.10 21.38
N LEU A 197 -15.45 -5.72 22.07
CA LEU A 197 -14.48 -6.69 22.64
C LEU A 197 -15.09 -7.57 23.74
N SER A 198 -15.96 -7.01 24.57
CA SER A 198 -16.64 -7.79 25.62
C SER A 198 -17.65 -8.80 25.05
N THR A 199 -18.32 -8.45 23.95
CA THR A 199 -19.29 -9.34 23.28
C THR A 199 -18.55 -10.45 22.50
N LEU A 200 -17.39 -10.17 21.93
CA LEU A 200 -16.54 -11.14 21.23
C LEU A 200 -15.89 -12.14 22.19
N ASN A 201 -15.44 -11.70 23.37
CA ASN A 201 -14.93 -12.59 24.40
C ASN A 201 -15.97 -13.61 24.86
N SER A 202 -17.25 -13.24 24.94
CA SER A 202 -18.33 -14.16 25.29
C SER A 202 -18.65 -15.17 24.17
N GLN A 203 -18.43 -14.82 22.93
CA GLN A 203 -18.65 -15.72 21.79
C GLN A 203 -17.49 -16.69 21.56
N LEU A 204 -16.23 -16.26 21.81
CA LEU A 204 -15.03 -17.07 21.57
C LEU A 204 -14.72 -18.05 22.70
N SER A 205 -15.23 -17.81 23.94
CA SER A 205 -15.18 -18.80 25.00
C SER A 205 -15.99 -20.08 24.68
N THR A 206 -16.72 -20.09 23.58
CA THR A 206 -17.50 -21.23 23.07
C THR A 206 -16.69 -22.18 22.18
N TYR A 207 -15.51 -21.77 21.67
CA TYR A 207 -14.68 -22.63 20.84
C TYR A 207 -13.76 -23.51 21.68
N LEU A 208 -13.83 -24.80 21.42
CA LEU A 208 -12.89 -25.76 21.98
C LEU A 208 -11.58 -25.67 21.19
N THR A 209 -10.50 -25.25 21.85
CA THR A 209 -9.18 -25.13 21.23
C THR A 209 -8.37 -26.41 21.42
N GLU A 210 -7.95 -27.01 20.32
CA GLU A 210 -7.04 -28.17 20.31
C GLU A 210 -5.86 -27.87 19.38
N PRO A 211 -4.61 -28.14 19.78
CA PRO A 211 -4.18 -28.79 21.01
C PRO A 211 -4.18 -27.85 22.25
N SER A 212 -3.40 -26.80 22.24
CA SER A 212 -3.38 -25.76 23.29
C SER A 212 -3.50 -24.37 22.70
N PRO A 213 -4.00 -23.37 23.43
CA PRO A 213 -4.08 -21.99 22.95
C PRO A 213 -2.69 -21.44 22.52
N GLU A 214 -1.62 -21.80 23.22
CA GLU A 214 -0.26 -21.33 22.93
C GLU A 214 0.29 -21.94 21.66
N GLU A 215 0.13 -23.25 21.44
CA GLU A 215 0.55 -23.92 20.22
C GLU A 215 -0.25 -23.42 19.01
N LEU A 216 -1.55 -23.21 19.22
CA LEU A 216 -2.41 -22.66 18.18
C LEU A 216 -2.00 -21.23 17.81
N LEU A 217 -1.72 -20.38 18.79
CA LEU A 217 -1.23 -19.03 18.59
C LEU A 217 0.08 -19.01 17.79
N THR A 218 1.03 -19.87 18.16
CA THR A 218 2.32 -19.98 17.47
C THR A 218 2.14 -20.39 16.01
N SER A 219 1.16 -21.22 15.69
CA SER A 219 0.87 -21.66 14.32
C SER A 219 0.08 -20.65 13.50
N LEU A 220 -0.80 -19.87 14.13
CA LEU A 220 -1.67 -18.88 13.47
C LEU A 220 -0.97 -17.53 13.26
N PHE A 221 -0.05 -17.17 14.15
CA PHE A 221 0.62 -15.88 14.08
C PHE A 221 1.34 -15.60 12.74
N PRO A 222 2.15 -16.51 12.19
CA PRO A 222 2.75 -16.32 10.86
C PRO A 222 1.70 -16.20 9.74
N ARG A 223 0.57 -16.90 9.87
CA ARG A 223 -0.54 -16.79 8.91
C ARG A 223 -1.20 -15.42 8.98
N LEU A 224 -1.37 -14.86 10.18
CA LEU A 224 -1.88 -13.51 10.37
C LEU A 224 -0.92 -12.47 9.78
N LEU A 225 0.40 -12.59 9.99
CA LEU A 225 1.39 -11.71 9.39
C LEU A 225 1.31 -11.75 7.86
N ASN A 226 1.26 -12.94 7.27
CA ASN A 226 1.08 -13.11 5.83
C ASN A 226 -0.22 -12.45 5.34
N ALA A 227 -1.32 -12.60 6.08
CA ALA A 227 -2.58 -11.96 5.75
C ALA A 227 -2.49 -10.43 5.84
N LYS A 228 -1.89 -9.87 6.90
CA LYS A 228 -1.71 -8.42 7.02
C LYS A 228 -0.91 -7.85 5.85
N VAL A 229 0.26 -8.44 5.55
CA VAL A 229 1.12 -7.98 4.44
C VAL A 229 0.43 -8.11 3.09
N TYR A 230 -0.25 -9.23 2.84
CA TYR A 230 -1.00 -9.42 1.60
C TYR A 230 -2.13 -8.38 1.45
N GLY A 231 -2.83 -8.06 2.54
CA GLY A 231 -3.86 -7.01 2.56
C GLY A 231 -3.29 -5.63 2.18
N ILE A 232 -2.14 -5.25 2.75
CA ILE A 232 -1.43 -4.01 2.41
C ILE A 232 -1.06 -3.96 0.91
N LEU A 233 -0.54 -5.07 0.37
CA LEU A 233 -0.16 -5.16 -1.04
C LEU A 233 -1.37 -5.08 -1.98
N LEU A 234 -2.51 -5.70 -1.63
CA LEU A 234 -3.76 -5.60 -2.38
C LEU A 234 -4.32 -4.18 -2.37
N ASP A 235 -4.30 -3.52 -1.22
CA ASP A 235 -4.78 -2.15 -1.07
C ASP A 235 -3.93 -1.17 -1.90
N SER A 236 -2.61 -1.30 -1.85
CA SER A 236 -1.70 -0.53 -2.70
C SER A 236 -1.92 -0.79 -4.20
N LEU A 237 -2.18 -2.04 -4.59
CA LEU A 237 -2.45 -2.41 -5.98
C LEU A 237 -3.78 -1.83 -6.48
N THR A 238 -4.81 -1.86 -5.63
CA THR A 238 -6.12 -1.26 -5.90
C THR A 238 -5.99 0.25 -6.06
N SER A 239 -5.24 0.91 -5.17
CA SER A 239 -4.93 2.35 -5.23
C SER A 239 -4.16 2.71 -6.51
N GLU A 240 -3.19 1.90 -6.93
CA GLU A 240 -2.45 2.09 -8.18
C GLU A 240 -3.37 2.05 -9.40
N HIS A 241 -4.28 1.07 -9.47
CA HIS A 241 -5.21 0.95 -10.58
C HIS A 241 -6.23 2.07 -10.61
N ALA A 242 -6.70 2.54 -9.46
CA ALA A 242 -7.60 3.69 -9.35
C ALA A 242 -6.91 4.99 -9.81
N ALA A 243 -5.70 5.26 -9.33
CA ALA A 243 -4.91 6.42 -9.72
C ALA A 243 -4.63 6.42 -11.24
N ARG A 244 -4.31 5.25 -11.81
CA ARG A 244 -4.08 5.11 -13.25
C ARG A 244 -5.35 5.34 -14.06
N MET A 245 -6.48 4.81 -13.61
CA MET A 245 -7.77 5.00 -14.28
C MET A 245 -8.14 6.49 -14.32
N LEU A 246 -8.00 7.19 -13.20
CA LEU A 246 -8.29 8.63 -13.11
C LEU A 246 -7.35 9.46 -14.00
N ALA A 247 -6.04 9.18 -13.96
CA ALA A 247 -5.07 9.87 -14.81
C ALA A 247 -5.36 9.67 -16.31
N MET A 248 -5.81 8.46 -16.72
CA MET A 248 -6.18 8.19 -18.09
C MET A 248 -7.50 8.86 -18.49
N GLN A 249 -8.45 8.99 -17.56
CA GLN A 249 -9.68 9.72 -17.80
C GLN A 249 -9.40 11.21 -18.03
N THR A 250 -8.62 11.82 -17.16
CA THR A 250 -8.23 13.24 -17.32
C THR A 250 -7.47 13.48 -18.63
N ALA A 251 -6.60 12.54 -19.02
CA ALA A 251 -5.88 12.64 -20.30
C ALA A 251 -6.82 12.52 -21.51
N ASP A 252 -7.84 11.67 -21.43
CA ASP A 252 -8.87 11.49 -22.48
C ASP A 252 -9.71 12.76 -22.64
N ASP A 253 -10.15 13.35 -21.52
CA ASP A 253 -10.93 14.59 -21.51
C ASP A 253 -10.11 15.75 -22.10
N ASN A 254 -8.87 15.94 -21.70
CA ASN A 254 -7.96 16.96 -22.24
C ASN A 254 -7.70 16.75 -23.74
N ALA A 255 -7.55 15.51 -24.20
CA ALA A 255 -7.34 15.21 -25.62
C ALA A 255 -8.59 15.57 -26.45
N ASN A 256 -9.79 15.29 -25.94
CA ASN A 256 -11.04 15.67 -26.61
C ASN A 256 -11.21 17.18 -26.71
N ASP A 257 -10.86 17.94 -25.68
CA ASP A 257 -10.94 19.39 -25.72
C ASP A 257 -9.93 19.99 -26.71
N LEU A 258 -8.69 19.46 -26.74
CA LEU A 258 -7.69 19.86 -27.71
C LEU A 258 -8.14 19.54 -29.15
N LEU A 259 -8.80 18.40 -29.39
CA LEU A 259 -9.38 18.08 -30.70
C LEU A 259 -10.45 19.09 -31.15
N LYS A 260 -11.31 19.54 -30.24
CA LYS A 260 -12.31 20.58 -30.55
C LYS A 260 -11.63 21.89 -30.95
N GLU A 261 -10.64 22.34 -30.18
CA GLU A 261 -9.88 23.57 -30.49
C GLU A 261 -9.18 23.47 -31.84
N LEU A 262 -8.48 22.38 -32.12
CA LEU A 262 -7.80 22.16 -33.39
C LEU A 262 -8.78 22.10 -34.57
N THR A 263 -9.95 21.51 -34.39
CA THR A 263 -10.99 21.46 -35.44
C THR A 263 -11.52 22.86 -35.74
N LEU A 264 -11.74 23.71 -34.73
CA LEU A 264 -12.15 25.10 -34.91
C LEU A 264 -11.05 25.90 -35.64
N LEU A 265 -9.81 25.74 -35.23
CA LEU A 265 -8.66 26.41 -35.86
C LEU A 265 -8.50 25.98 -37.33
N TYR A 266 -8.60 24.68 -37.61
CA TYR A 266 -8.54 24.14 -38.96
C TYR A 266 -9.63 24.76 -39.87
N ASN A 267 -10.89 24.78 -39.39
CA ASN A 267 -11.99 25.35 -40.14
C ASN A 267 -11.80 26.85 -40.40
N LYS A 268 -11.33 27.59 -39.38
CA LYS A 268 -11.01 29.04 -39.53
C LYS A 268 -9.91 29.26 -40.57
N THR A 269 -8.82 28.48 -40.50
CA THR A 269 -7.70 28.60 -41.44
C THR A 269 -8.13 28.23 -42.87
N ARG A 270 -8.95 27.17 -43.00
CA ARG A 270 -9.49 26.77 -44.28
C ARG A 270 -10.36 27.87 -44.90
N GLN A 271 -11.26 28.51 -44.10
CA GLN A 271 -12.04 29.65 -44.56
C GLN A 271 -11.18 30.83 -45.01
N GLN A 272 -10.14 31.15 -44.23
CA GLN A 272 -9.20 32.20 -44.57
C GLN A 272 -8.45 31.90 -45.89
N SER A 273 -7.99 30.64 -46.07
CA SER A 273 -7.34 30.23 -47.33
C SER A 273 -8.25 30.40 -48.54
N ILE A 274 -9.51 29.91 -48.43
CA ILE A 274 -10.51 30.05 -49.51
C ILE A 274 -10.79 31.55 -49.79
N THR A 275 -10.89 32.37 -48.74
CA THR A 275 -11.13 33.82 -48.90
C THR A 275 -9.95 34.49 -49.60
N ASN A 276 -8.71 34.17 -49.21
CA ASN A 276 -7.50 34.68 -49.84
C ASN A 276 -7.42 34.28 -51.33
N GLU A 277 -7.68 33.01 -51.65
CA GLU A 277 -7.71 32.52 -53.04
C GLU A 277 -8.78 33.27 -53.89
N LEU A 278 -9.97 33.55 -53.32
CA LEU A 278 -10.99 34.33 -53.99
C LEU A 278 -10.55 35.79 -54.21
N ILE A 279 -9.90 36.41 -53.22
CA ILE A 279 -9.34 37.78 -53.33
C ILE A 279 -8.24 37.79 -54.42
N ASP A 280 -7.36 36.82 -54.47
CA ASP A 280 -6.31 36.73 -55.46
C ASP A 280 -6.87 36.59 -56.89
N ILE A 281 -7.92 35.77 -57.05
CA ILE A 281 -8.64 35.64 -58.35
C ILE A 281 -9.31 36.92 -58.75
N MET A 282 -9.95 37.63 -57.80
CA MET A 282 -10.61 38.91 -58.11
C MET A 282 -9.61 40.04 -58.42
N SER A 283 -8.50 40.09 -57.70
CA SER A 283 -7.44 41.09 -57.93
C SER A 283 -6.71 40.84 -59.24
N GLY A 284 -6.47 39.59 -59.65
CA GLY A 284 -5.91 39.25 -60.96
C GLY A 284 -6.80 39.65 -62.15
N LYS A 285 -8.09 39.66 -61.96
CA LYS A 285 -9.08 40.05 -62.98
C LYS A 285 -9.19 41.57 -63.18
N ILE A 286 -8.77 42.38 -62.21
CA ILE A 286 -8.79 43.85 -62.29
C ILE A 286 -7.53 44.40 -63.00
N GLY A 287 -6.46 43.59 -63.17
CA GLY A 287 -5.22 43.99 -63.85
C GLY A 287 -5.21 43.78 -65.36
N GLU A 288 -6.29 43.27 -65.96
CA GLU A 288 -6.42 43.04 -67.43
C GLU A 288 -7.28 44.06 -68.15
N HIS A 289 -7.48 45.28 -67.64
CA HIS A 289 -8.17 46.35 -68.37
C HIS A 289 -7.29 47.58 -68.49
#